data_b50321f38c9616c43551ae9e88f15f9e
#
_entry.id   b50321f38c9616c43551ae9e88f15f9e
#
_cell.length_a   1.000
_cell.length_b   1.000
_cell.length_c   1.000
_cell.angle_alpha   90.00
_cell.angle_beta   90.00
_cell.angle_gamma   90.00
#
_symmetry.space_group_name_H-M   'P 1'
#
loop_
_entity.id
_entity.type
_entity.pdbx_description
1 polymer ?
#
loop_
_entity_poly.entity_id
_entity_poly.type
_entity_poly.pdbx_seq_one_letter_code
_entity_poly.pdbx_strand_id
1 'polypeptide(L)'
;MASSMAGGDESCQQAGGDALQKLARFRRELFWCLWRRPDALFELIDAVLAAGYAGSLPYLSLEPAFRRGHGMVYQALSEGGIDEEALRDLLVAWRPRDWPLVFAIDASAYPRPGAETSPGREWHHHSCPGSHDSDGAAVAGWAFQWLAQVSFAPGSWTAPQDQVRAGAGDDATRQAAEQVIAHSARMRAAGQAGIPLYVLDAGYDEAPLTWDLRGHLDRVQVLVRLRNDRVLYRDPPPRVPGRAGRPRIHGSGSDRFECKNPATWGPPGQELAVDDEKYGHVSVMSWDGLHPKLFCRGRFAGFSKPPVIRCHLVRVTVTRLPNGRAVPGPLWLWWAGPGIPDLDLIWRAYLHRFDIEHTYRFAKHALGWDKAALRHPGQVGRWTWLIICAITQLRLARPVAEDHRQRWERRRKPGKLSPGRVRRDFGRLAALAGTPASPPKPSKAGPGRPKGRTSTPAARHPVIKKAA
;
A
#
# COMPACT_ATOMS: atom_id res chain seq x y z
N MET A 1 4.97 44.82 -25.28
CA MET A 1 4.60 43.91 -24.14
C MET A 1 3.54 42.85 -24.53
N ALA A 2 3.41 42.44 -25.77
CA ALA A 2 2.37 41.47 -26.22
C ALA A 2 2.96 40.07 -26.57
N SER A 3 4.27 39.87 -26.54
CA SER A 3 4.91 38.63 -27.01
C SER A 3 5.14 37.57 -25.91
N SER A 4 4.87 37.91 -24.65
CA SER A 4 5.15 36.97 -23.50
C SER A 4 3.94 36.11 -23.06
N MET A 5 2.73 36.43 -23.52
CA MET A 5 1.52 35.68 -23.17
C MET A 5 1.21 34.49 -24.09
N ALA A 6 1.63 34.52 -25.35
CA ALA A 6 1.35 33.44 -26.31
C ALA A 6 2.18 32.14 -26.02
N GLY A 7 3.41 32.28 -25.59
CA GLY A 7 4.27 31.10 -25.33
C GLY A 7 3.89 30.26 -24.08
N GLY A 8 3.13 30.82 -23.12
CA GLY A 8 2.64 30.14 -21.94
C GLY A 8 1.43 29.23 -22.22
N ASP A 9 0.62 29.60 -23.19
CA ASP A 9 -0.61 28.85 -23.49
C ASP A 9 -0.31 27.62 -24.37
N GLU A 10 0.58 27.75 -25.34
CA GLU A 10 1.02 26.64 -26.20
C GLU A 10 1.75 25.54 -25.41
N SER A 11 2.63 25.91 -24.49
CA SER A 11 3.34 24.93 -23.64
C SER A 11 2.39 24.19 -22.67
N CYS A 12 1.36 24.86 -22.19
CA CYS A 12 0.33 24.27 -21.33
C CYS A 12 -0.60 23.33 -22.13
N GLN A 13 -0.97 23.67 -23.33
CA GLN A 13 -1.77 22.83 -24.24
C GLN A 13 -1.00 21.59 -24.68
N GLN A 14 0.29 21.71 -25.00
CA GLN A 14 1.14 20.59 -25.38
C GLN A 14 1.37 19.62 -24.21
N ALA A 15 1.65 20.12 -23.00
CA ALA A 15 1.76 19.29 -21.80
C ALA A 15 0.43 18.57 -21.45
N GLY A 16 -0.71 19.22 -21.72
CA GLY A 16 -2.03 18.62 -21.57
C GLY A 16 -2.27 17.49 -22.59
N GLY A 17 -1.89 17.70 -23.85
CA GLY A 17 -1.94 16.66 -24.90
C GLY A 17 -1.13 15.43 -24.55
N ASP A 18 0.11 15.62 -24.11
CA ASP A 18 1.01 14.52 -23.70
C ASP A 18 0.46 13.71 -22.53
N ALA A 19 -0.15 14.36 -21.53
CA ALA A 19 -0.71 13.66 -20.38
C ALA A 19 -1.96 12.84 -20.75
N LEU A 20 -2.80 13.36 -21.64
CA LEU A 20 -3.95 12.61 -22.15
C LEU A 20 -3.51 11.41 -23.01
N GLN A 21 -2.48 11.56 -23.84
CA GLN A 21 -1.90 10.46 -24.60
C GLN A 21 -1.31 9.39 -23.68
N LYS A 22 -0.62 9.79 -22.61
CA LYS A 22 -0.12 8.85 -21.57
C LYS A 22 -1.26 8.07 -20.92
N LEU A 23 -2.35 8.74 -20.55
CA LEU A 23 -3.54 8.07 -20.02
C LEU A 23 -4.12 7.08 -21.04
N ALA A 24 -4.31 7.50 -22.29
CA ALA A 24 -4.84 6.64 -23.35
C ALA A 24 -3.93 5.42 -23.62
N ARG A 25 -2.62 5.60 -23.57
CA ARG A 25 -1.64 4.52 -23.71
C ARG A 25 -1.72 3.53 -22.54
N PHE A 26 -1.72 4.02 -21.30
CA PHE A 26 -1.87 3.16 -20.12
C PHE A 26 -3.17 2.35 -20.20
N ARG A 27 -4.29 2.96 -20.62
CA ARG A 27 -5.58 2.29 -20.74
C ARG A 27 -5.54 1.12 -21.74
N ARG A 28 -4.83 1.28 -22.86
CA ARG A 28 -4.63 0.19 -23.84
C ARG A 28 -3.74 -0.93 -23.28
N GLU A 29 -2.62 -0.57 -22.65
CA GLU A 29 -1.70 -1.55 -22.06
C GLU A 29 -2.37 -2.32 -20.90
N LEU A 30 -3.17 -1.63 -20.08
CA LEU A 30 -3.98 -2.25 -19.04
C LEU A 30 -4.98 -3.26 -19.62
N PHE A 31 -5.63 -2.92 -20.72
CA PHE A 31 -6.60 -3.82 -21.36
C PHE A 31 -5.97 -5.14 -21.77
N TRP A 32 -4.73 -5.14 -22.21
CA TRP A 32 -4.00 -6.36 -22.57
C TRP A 32 -3.64 -7.25 -21.38
N CYS A 33 -3.60 -6.72 -20.17
CA CYS A 33 -3.48 -7.54 -18.96
C CYS A 33 -4.78 -8.28 -18.60
N LEU A 34 -5.89 -7.99 -19.28
CA LEU A 34 -7.20 -8.60 -19.03
C LEU A 34 -7.46 -9.62 -20.13
N TRP A 35 -7.32 -10.92 -19.84
CA TRP A 35 -7.38 -11.96 -20.86
C TRP A 35 -8.73 -12.70 -20.95
N ARG A 36 -9.54 -12.68 -19.88
CA ARG A 36 -10.89 -13.27 -19.86
C ARG A 36 -11.90 -12.25 -19.42
N ARG A 37 -12.97 -12.07 -20.20
CA ARG A 37 -13.98 -11.00 -20.04
C ARG A 37 -13.36 -9.58 -19.98
N PRO A 38 -12.35 -9.28 -20.82
CA PRO A 38 -11.58 -8.05 -20.73
C PRO A 38 -12.45 -6.80 -20.79
N ASP A 39 -13.41 -6.78 -21.73
CA ASP A 39 -14.30 -5.62 -21.92
C ASP A 39 -15.11 -5.32 -20.66
N ALA A 40 -15.69 -6.35 -20.02
CA ALA A 40 -16.52 -6.16 -18.83
C ALA A 40 -15.69 -5.73 -17.60
N LEU A 41 -14.47 -6.27 -17.44
CA LEU A 41 -13.54 -5.84 -16.40
C LEU A 41 -13.10 -4.40 -16.61
N PHE A 42 -12.79 -4.03 -17.85
CA PHE A 42 -12.34 -2.69 -18.18
C PHE A 42 -13.46 -1.65 -18.01
N GLU A 43 -14.67 -1.93 -18.50
CA GLU A 43 -15.83 -1.07 -18.31
C GLU A 43 -16.21 -0.93 -16.83
N LEU A 44 -15.95 -1.95 -16.01
CA LEU A 44 -16.18 -1.86 -14.57
C LEU A 44 -15.21 -0.87 -13.90
N ILE A 45 -13.96 -0.78 -14.38
CA ILE A 45 -13.01 0.27 -13.93
C ILE A 45 -13.57 1.65 -14.30
N ASP A 46 -14.02 1.82 -15.54
CA ASP A 46 -14.59 3.09 -16.01
C ASP A 46 -15.85 3.48 -15.22
N ALA A 47 -16.71 2.50 -14.92
CA ALA A 47 -17.89 2.74 -14.08
C ALA A 47 -17.51 3.19 -12.66
N VAL A 48 -16.51 2.58 -12.02
CA VAL A 48 -15.99 3.02 -10.72
C VAL A 48 -15.48 4.46 -10.76
N LEU A 49 -14.82 4.83 -11.85
CA LEU A 49 -14.24 6.16 -12.01
C LEU A 49 -15.28 7.24 -12.36
N ALA A 50 -16.33 6.87 -13.09
CA ALA A 50 -17.41 7.77 -13.49
C ALA A 50 -18.49 7.94 -12.42
N ALA A 51 -18.73 6.92 -11.60
CA ALA A 51 -19.80 6.94 -10.62
C ALA A 51 -19.65 8.07 -9.60
N GLY A 52 -20.70 8.82 -9.36
CA GLY A 52 -20.72 9.80 -8.27
C GLY A 52 -20.57 9.16 -6.90
N TYR A 53 -21.17 7.97 -6.74
CA TYR A 53 -21.09 7.12 -5.55
C TYR A 53 -21.00 5.64 -5.93
N ALA A 54 -19.95 4.97 -5.52
CA ALA A 54 -19.72 3.54 -5.78
C ALA A 54 -20.21 2.67 -4.59
N GLY A 55 -21.47 2.82 -4.21
CA GLY A 55 -22.03 2.16 -3.01
C GLY A 55 -22.26 0.67 -3.13
N SER A 56 -22.41 0.14 -4.35
CA SER A 56 -22.54 -1.30 -4.60
C SER A 56 -22.32 -1.64 -6.07
N LEU A 57 -22.04 -2.90 -6.36
CA LEU A 57 -21.90 -3.39 -7.75
C LEU A 57 -23.16 -3.16 -8.60
N PRO A 58 -24.42 -3.35 -8.11
CA PRO A 58 -25.59 -2.99 -8.88
C PRO A 58 -25.64 -1.55 -9.34
N TYR A 59 -25.25 -0.59 -8.50
CA TYR A 59 -25.18 0.82 -8.91
C TYR A 59 -24.17 1.06 -10.02
N LEU A 60 -23.01 0.40 -9.95
CA LEU A 60 -22.01 0.51 -11.01
C LEU A 60 -22.50 0.01 -12.36
N SER A 61 -23.43 -0.98 -12.37
CA SER A 61 -24.02 -1.47 -13.61
C SER A 61 -24.99 -0.49 -14.26
N LEU A 62 -25.38 0.57 -13.58
CA LEU A 62 -26.23 1.65 -14.10
C LEU A 62 -25.42 2.82 -14.68
N GLU A 63 -24.12 2.84 -14.43
CA GLU A 63 -23.26 3.88 -14.98
C GLU A 63 -23.17 3.75 -16.51
N PRO A 64 -23.26 4.85 -17.27
CA PRO A 64 -23.17 4.81 -18.74
C PRO A 64 -21.87 4.20 -19.27
N ALA A 65 -20.80 4.26 -18.49
CA ALA A 65 -19.52 3.64 -18.81
C ALA A 65 -19.56 2.11 -18.82
N PHE A 66 -20.53 1.49 -18.10
CA PHE A 66 -20.76 0.05 -18.12
C PHE A 66 -21.88 -0.31 -19.09
N ARG A 67 -21.53 -0.58 -20.33
CA ARG A 67 -22.49 -0.78 -21.45
C ARG A 67 -23.15 -2.17 -21.45
N ARG A 68 -22.92 -3.01 -20.43
CA ARG A 68 -23.35 -4.41 -20.34
C ARG A 68 -24.44 -4.59 -19.28
N GLY A 69 -25.19 -5.67 -19.40
CA GLY A 69 -26.24 -5.96 -18.42
C GLY A 69 -25.70 -6.24 -17.02
N HIS A 70 -26.51 -5.97 -16.01
CA HIS A 70 -26.22 -6.12 -14.57
C HIS A 70 -25.51 -7.45 -14.19
N GLY A 71 -25.95 -8.59 -14.74
CA GLY A 71 -25.32 -9.89 -14.47
C GLY A 71 -23.84 -9.96 -14.88
N MET A 72 -23.43 -9.15 -15.85
CA MET A 72 -22.04 -9.15 -16.35
C MET A 72 -21.06 -8.57 -15.33
N VAL A 73 -21.46 -7.69 -14.41
CA VAL A 73 -20.61 -7.20 -13.31
C VAL A 73 -20.13 -8.36 -12.45
N TYR A 74 -21.08 -9.22 -12.04
CA TYR A 74 -20.78 -10.38 -11.19
C TYR A 74 -20.00 -11.45 -11.97
N GLN A 75 -20.33 -11.67 -13.23
CA GLN A 75 -19.61 -12.63 -14.07
C GLN A 75 -18.18 -12.15 -14.36
N ALA A 76 -17.95 -10.86 -14.57
CA ALA A 76 -16.61 -10.31 -14.74
C ALA A 76 -15.74 -10.57 -13.50
N LEU A 77 -16.29 -10.38 -12.30
CA LEU A 77 -15.56 -10.62 -11.06
C LEU A 77 -15.44 -12.10 -10.69
N SER A 78 -16.38 -12.98 -11.10
CA SER A 78 -16.32 -14.43 -10.81
C SER A 78 -15.46 -15.19 -11.78
N GLU A 79 -15.54 -14.86 -13.07
CA GLU A 79 -14.94 -15.63 -14.16
C GLU A 79 -13.90 -14.86 -14.97
N GLY A 80 -13.75 -13.55 -14.72
CA GLY A 80 -12.76 -12.70 -15.37
C GLY A 80 -11.34 -13.18 -15.11
N GLY A 81 -10.44 -12.95 -16.06
CA GLY A 81 -9.02 -13.27 -15.94
C GLY A 81 -8.17 -12.03 -16.04
N ILE A 82 -7.27 -11.87 -15.08
CA ILE A 82 -6.24 -10.84 -15.05
C ILE A 82 -4.89 -11.55 -15.05
N ASP A 83 -4.01 -11.15 -15.94
CA ASP A 83 -2.60 -11.51 -15.87
C ASP A 83 -1.96 -10.60 -14.80
N GLU A 84 -1.90 -11.11 -13.57
CA GLU A 84 -1.41 -10.33 -12.44
C GLU A 84 0.08 -10.01 -12.55
N GLU A 85 0.86 -10.88 -13.21
CA GLU A 85 2.30 -10.63 -13.39
C GLU A 85 2.53 -9.51 -14.40
N ALA A 86 1.86 -9.57 -15.57
CA ALA A 86 1.90 -8.50 -16.54
C ALA A 86 1.36 -7.17 -15.98
N LEU A 87 0.34 -7.24 -15.12
CA LEU A 87 -0.21 -6.07 -14.47
C LEU A 87 0.76 -5.44 -13.46
N ARG A 88 1.48 -6.25 -12.67
CA ARG A 88 2.54 -5.78 -11.78
C ARG A 88 3.66 -5.09 -12.56
N ASP A 89 4.09 -5.70 -13.67
CA ASP A 89 5.12 -5.13 -14.54
C ASP A 89 4.65 -3.80 -15.15
N LEU A 90 3.41 -3.73 -15.59
CA LEU A 90 2.78 -2.51 -16.08
C LEU A 90 2.77 -1.40 -15.02
N LEU A 91 2.33 -1.71 -13.81
CA LEU A 91 2.24 -0.72 -12.72
C LEU A 91 3.63 -0.20 -12.31
N VAL A 92 4.65 -1.07 -12.30
CA VAL A 92 6.05 -0.69 -12.08
C VAL A 92 6.56 0.20 -13.22
N ALA A 93 6.27 -0.12 -14.48
CA ALA A 93 6.68 0.68 -15.62
C ALA A 93 6.07 2.09 -15.61
N TRP A 94 4.80 2.21 -15.18
CA TRP A 94 4.04 3.47 -15.11
C TRP A 94 4.12 4.18 -13.76
N ARG A 95 5.01 3.75 -12.85
CA ARG A 95 5.24 4.49 -11.60
C ARG A 95 5.78 5.89 -11.85
N PRO A 96 5.55 6.86 -10.97
CA PRO A 96 6.18 8.18 -11.07
C PRO A 96 7.69 8.07 -10.82
N ARG A 97 8.48 8.49 -11.79
CA ARG A 97 9.94 8.42 -11.74
C ARG A 97 10.58 9.59 -10.99
N ASP A 98 9.84 10.68 -10.84
CA ASP A 98 10.20 11.88 -10.09
C ASP A 98 9.94 11.77 -8.58
N TRP A 99 9.29 10.69 -8.14
CA TRP A 99 9.08 10.42 -6.72
C TRP A 99 10.25 9.65 -6.14
N PRO A 100 10.51 9.81 -4.81
CA PRO A 100 11.53 9.02 -4.14
C PRO A 100 11.24 7.51 -4.27
N LEU A 101 12.31 6.71 -4.26
CA LEU A 101 12.20 5.24 -4.29
C LEU A 101 11.79 4.71 -2.91
N VAL A 102 10.68 5.19 -2.41
CA VAL A 102 10.10 4.83 -1.11
C VAL A 102 8.74 4.18 -1.31
N PHE A 103 8.58 3.00 -0.76
CA PHE A 103 7.39 2.17 -0.92
C PHE A 103 6.83 1.81 0.45
N ALA A 104 5.59 2.18 0.70
CA ALA A 104 4.86 1.75 1.88
C ALA A 104 4.23 0.38 1.65
N ILE A 105 4.35 -0.51 2.65
CA ILE A 105 3.62 -1.77 2.69
C ILE A 105 2.69 -1.72 3.90
N ASP A 106 1.42 -2.01 3.66
CA ASP A 106 0.41 -2.03 4.70
C ASP A 106 -0.75 -2.95 4.31
N ALA A 107 -1.49 -3.46 5.30
CA ALA A 107 -2.62 -4.33 5.09
C ALA A 107 -3.93 -3.66 5.51
N SER A 108 -4.99 -3.88 4.74
CA SER A 108 -6.31 -3.38 5.09
C SER A 108 -7.37 -4.47 4.98
N ALA A 109 -8.27 -4.50 5.97
CA ALA A 109 -9.36 -5.44 6.01
C ALA A 109 -10.44 -5.11 4.97
N TYR A 110 -10.99 -6.16 4.38
CA TYR A 110 -12.20 -6.18 3.56
C TYR A 110 -13.31 -6.89 4.37
N PRO A 111 -14.16 -6.16 5.08
CA PRO A 111 -15.12 -6.71 6.02
C PRO A 111 -16.22 -7.50 5.31
N ARG A 112 -16.56 -8.67 5.87
CA ARG A 112 -17.67 -9.55 5.44
C ARG A 112 -18.35 -10.19 6.65
N PRO A 113 -18.93 -9.41 7.58
CA PRO A 113 -19.40 -9.93 8.86
C PRO A 113 -20.53 -10.96 8.73
N GLY A 114 -21.56 -10.67 7.98
CA GLY A 114 -22.74 -11.54 7.81
C GLY A 114 -22.64 -12.56 6.67
N ALA A 115 -21.49 -12.73 6.03
CA ALA A 115 -21.36 -13.56 4.83
C ALA A 115 -20.96 -15.00 5.15
N GLU A 116 -21.82 -15.76 5.83
CA GLU A 116 -21.54 -17.14 6.28
C GLU A 116 -21.18 -18.10 5.12
N THR A 117 -21.64 -17.83 3.92
CA THR A 117 -21.32 -18.63 2.73
C THR A 117 -20.01 -18.22 2.06
N SER A 118 -19.24 -17.29 2.63
CA SER A 118 -17.96 -16.82 2.10
C SER A 118 -16.80 -17.59 2.77
N PRO A 119 -15.98 -18.32 1.99
CA PRO A 119 -14.91 -19.15 2.54
C PRO A 119 -13.69 -18.32 2.97
N GLY A 120 -12.91 -18.84 3.91
CA GLY A 120 -11.61 -18.30 4.29
C GLY A 120 -11.67 -16.90 4.89
N ARG A 121 -12.75 -16.57 5.59
CA ARG A 121 -12.84 -15.34 6.39
C ARG A 121 -12.09 -15.53 7.71
N GLU A 122 -11.44 -14.47 8.16
CA GLU A 122 -10.71 -14.37 9.43
C GLU A 122 -11.17 -13.17 10.23
N TRP A 123 -10.80 -13.13 11.50
CA TRP A 123 -11.03 -11.98 12.35
C TRP A 123 -9.95 -10.92 12.12
N HIS A 124 -10.37 -9.71 11.76
CA HIS A 124 -9.49 -8.55 11.57
C HIS A 124 -9.95 -7.41 12.47
N HIS A 125 -9.00 -6.65 13.02
CA HIS A 125 -9.32 -5.40 13.68
C HIS A 125 -9.79 -4.39 12.63
N HIS A 126 -10.96 -3.80 12.86
CA HIS A 126 -11.53 -2.78 12.00
C HIS A 126 -11.82 -1.55 12.85
N SER A 127 -11.14 -0.44 12.58
CA SER A 127 -11.49 0.85 13.16
C SER A 127 -12.74 1.37 12.47
N CYS A 128 -13.88 1.35 13.15
CA CYS A 128 -15.09 2.03 12.68
C CYS A 128 -14.91 3.54 12.88
N PRO A 129 -15.05 4.39 11.84
CA PRO A 129 -15.11 5.82 12.03
C PRO A 129 -16.35 6.16 12.89
N GLY A 130 -16.11 6.78 14.05
CA GLY A 130 -17.19 7.22 14.95
C GLY A 130 -17.39 6.39 16.21
N SER A 131 -16.73 5.26 16.41
CA SER A 131 -16.67 4.63 17.73
C SER A 131 -15.62 5.32 18.57
N HIS A 132 -16.00 5.85 19.72
CA HIS A 132 -15.09 6.39 20.72
C HIS A 132 -14.33 5.30 21.50
N ASP A 133 -14.67 4.03 21.26
CA ASP A 133 -13.98 2.91 21.88
C ASP A 133 -12.68 2.63 21.14
N SER A 134 -11.58 2.73 21.88
CA SER A 134 -10.23 2.37 21.45
C SER A 134 -10.08 0.88 21.10
N ASP A 135 -11.06 0.06 21.44
CA ASP A 135 -11.16 -1.34 21.07
C ASP A 135 -11.85 -1.48 19.72
N GLY A 136 -11.04 -1.46 18.65
CA GLY A 136 -11.53 -1.76 17.31
C GLY A 136 -12.27 -3.08 17.30
N ALA A 137 -13.54 -3.08 16.86
CA ALA A 137 -14.34 -4.28 16.78
C ALA A 137 -13.67 -5.29 15.84
N ALA A 138 -13.52 -6.54 16.29
CA ALA A 138 -13.06 -7.62 15.44
C ALA A 138 -14.15 -7.94 14.41
N VAL A 139 -13.85 -7.82 13.13
CA VAL A 139 -14.78 -8.05 12.03
C VAL A 139 -14.30 -9.22 11.17
N ALA A 140 -15.23 -10.14 10.87
CA ALA A 140 -14.94 -11.24 9.96
C ALA A 140 -14.79 -10.74 8.52
N GLY A 141 -13.73 -11.17 7.82
CA GLY A 141 -13.47 -10.74 6.44
C GLY A 141 -12.19 -11.32 5.88
N TRP A 142 -11.63 -10.63 4.94
CA TRP A 142 -10.30 -10.89 4.37
C TRP A 142 -9.43 -9.66 4.54
N ALA A 143 -8.10 -9.82 4.49
CA ALA A 143 -7.18 -8.71 4.41
C ALA A 143 -6.37 -8.75 3.12
N PHE A 144 -6.01 -7.57 2.63
CA PHE A 144 -5.16 -7.39 1.45
C PHE A 144 -4.02 -6.45 1.80
N GLN A 145 -2.81 -6.91 1.58
CA GLN A 145 -1.58 -6.14 1.76
C GLN A 145 -1.22 -5.47 0.44
N TRP A 146 -1.14 -4.15 0.44
CA TRP A 146 -0.74 -3.37 -0.73
C TRP A 146 0.68 -2.86 -0.58
N LEU A 147 1.35 -2.74 -1.72
CA LEU A 147 2.63 -2.06 -1.85
C LEU A 147 2.42 -0.84 -2.75
N ALA A 148 2.76 0.34 -2.24
CA ALA A 148 2.55 1.59 -2.96
C ALA A 148 3.74 2.54 -2.82
N GLN A 149 4.20 3.13 -3.93
CA GLN A 149 5.17 4.22 -3.89
C GLN A 149 4.53 5.46 -3.28
N VAL A 150 5.23 6.14 -2.37
CA VAL A 150 4.78 7.36 -1.71
C VAL A 150 5.47 8.59 -2.28
N SER A 151 4.77 9.73 -2.24
CA SER A 151 5.30 11.02 -2.67
C SER A 151 5.63 11.87 -1.45
N PHE A 152 6.72 12.63 -1.49
CA PHE A 152 7.01 13.65 -0.46
C PHE A 152 6.37 15.01 -0.78
N ALA A 153 5.70 15.10 -1.91
CA ALA A 153 4.98 16.31 -2.30
C ALA A 153 3.71 16.51 -1.44
N PRO A 154 3.23 17.75 -1.27
CA PRO A 154 1.95 18.00 -0.63
C PRO A 154 0.79 17.28 -1.34
N GLY A 155 -0.04 16.59 -0.57
CA GLY A 155 -1.15 15.78 -1.04
C GLY A 155 -0.91 14.30 -0.75
N SER A 156 -2.00 13.54 -0.62
CA SER A 156 -1.94 12.11 -0.23
C SER A 156 -2.00 11.20 -1.45
N TRP A 157 -1.23 11.50 -2.49
CA TRP A 157 -1.12 10.66 -3.66
C TRP A 157 -0.11 9.55 -3.43
N THR A 158 -0.51 8.31 -3.73
CA THR A 158 0.37 7.16 -3.81
C THR A 158 0.26 6.51 -5.18
N ALA A 159 1.21 5.65 -5.50
CA ALA A 159 1.16 4.81 -6.69
C ALA A 159 1.19 3.33 -6.26
N PRO A 160 0.03 2.71 -6.03
CA PRO A 160 -0.05 1.28 -5.73
C PRO A 160 0.49 0.47 -6.91
N GLN A 161 1.34 -0.53 -6.61
CA GLN A 161 2.01 -1.34 -7.62
C GLN A 161 1.81 -2.83 -7.42
N ASP A 162 1.42 -3.24 -6.22
CA ASP A 162 1.14 -4.63 -5.93
C ASP A 162 0.10 -4.78 -4.82
N GLN A 163 -0.54 -5.94 -4.81
CA GLN A 163 -1.40 -6.40 -3.73
C GLN A 163 -1.31 -7.91 -3.59
N VAL A 164 -1.38 -8.38 -2.37
CA VAL A 164 -1.49 -9.80 -2.05
C VAL A 164 -2.55 -9.99 -0.97
N ARG A 165 -3.27 -11.12 -1.04
CA ARG A 165 -4.20 -11.48 0.01
C ARG A 165 -3.42 -12.01 1.20
N ALA A 166 -3.65 -11.50 2.40
CA ALA A 166 -3.22 -12.12 3.63
C ALA A 166 -4.24 -13.21 4.00
N GLY A 167 -3.87 -14.48 3.87
CA GLY A 167 -4.71 -15.64 4.16
C GLY A 167 -4.58 -16.10 5.61
N ALA A 168 -5.52 -16.98 6.04
CA ALA A 168 -5.49 -17.59 7.35
C ALA A 168 -4.22 -18.42 7.55
N GLY A 169 -3.48 -18.09 8.59
CA GLY A 169 -2.20 -18.75 8.88
C GLY A 169 -1.02 -18.23 8.06
N ASP A 170 -1.22 -17.30 7.15
CA ASP A 170 -0.11 -16.64 6.46
C ASP A 170 0.66 -15.75 7.44
N ASP A 171 1.98 -15.83 7.35
CA ASP A 171 2.88 -14.92 8.07
C ASP A 171 2.99 -13.61 7.26
N ALA A 172 2.33 -12.56 7.74
CA ALA A 172 2.31 -11.25 7.09
C ALA A 172 3.73 -10.69 6.84
N THR A 173 4.66 -10.98 7.76
CA THR A 173 6.07 -10.56 7.64
C THR A 173 6.78 -11.29 6.51
N ARG A 174 6.57 -12.61 6.37
CA ARG A 174 7.10 -13.40 5.25
C ARG A 174 6.52 -12.93 3.93
N GLN A 175 5.20 -12.73 3.89
CA GLN A 175 4.52 -12.24 2.71
C GLN A 175 5.04 -10.86 2.26
N ALA A 176 5.34 -9.97 3.23
CA ALA A 176 5.97 -8.69 2.95
C ALA A 176 7.39 -8.87 2.39
N ALA A 177 8.20 -9.79 2.92
CA ALA A 177 9.52 -10.08 2.39
C ALA A 177 9.47 -10.59 0.94
N GLU A 178 8.57 -11.54 0.66
CA GLU A 178 8.36 -12.08 -0.69
C GLU A 178 7.92 -10.97 -1.67
N GLN A 179 7.01 -10.08 -1.24
CA GLN A 179 6.55 -8.95 -2.02
C GLN A 179 7.70 -7.96 -2.30
N VAL A 180 8.55 -7.66 -1.31
CA VAL A 180 9.76 -6.82 -1.47
C VAL A 180 10.71 -7.42 -2.50
N ILE A 181 11.01 -8.72 -2.38
CA ILE A 181 11.92 -9.43 -3.29
C ILE A 181 11.39 -9.37 -4.73
N ALA A 182 10.13 -9.76 -4.94
CA ALA A 182 9.51 -9.76 -6.25
C ALA A 182 9.44 -8.37 -6.86
N HIS A 183 8.99 -7.36 -6.10
CA HIS A 183 8.90 -5.98 -6.55
C HIS A 183 10.26 -5.40 -6.89
N SER A 184 11.29 -5.58 -6.04
CA SER A 184 12.64 -5.08 -6.32
C SER A 184 13.25 -5.73 -7.57
N ALA A 185 12.95 -7.00 -7.84
CA ALA A 185 13.37 -7.69 -9.06
C ALA A 185 12.73 -7.06 -10.31
N ARG A 186 11.41 -6.77 -10.27
CA ARG A 186 10.69 -6.07 -11.36
C ARG A 186 11.24 -4.67 -11.61
N MET A 187 11.51 -3.93 -10.53
CA MET A 187 12.10 -2.59 -10.61
C MET A 187 13.43 -2.62 -11.38
N ARG A 188 14.30 -3.59 -11.08
CA ARG A 188 15.57 -3.77 -11.79
C ARG A 188 15.37 -4.17 -13.24
N ALA A 189 14.47 -5.12 -13.51
CA ALA A 189 14.12 -5.54 -14.86
C ALA A 189 13.59 -4.36 -15.70
N ALA A 190 12.89 -3.41 -15.07
CA ALA A 190 12.43 -2.16 -15.68
C ALA A 190 13.53 -1.07 -15.78
N GLY A 191 14.79 -1.40 -15.52
CA GLY A 191 15.94 -0.48 -15.63
C GLY A 191 15.99 0.57 -14.52
N GLN A 192 15.36 0.32 -13.35
CA GLN A 192 15.45 1.25 -12.23
C GLN A 192 16.84 1.23 -11.59
N ALA A 193 17.50 2.37 -11.62
CA ALA A 193 18.69 2.62 -10.82
C ALA A 193 18.31 3.04 -9.39
N GLY A 194 19.23 2.80 -8.43
CA GLY A 194 19.04 3.13 -7.01
C GLY A 194 18.41 2.00 -6.22
N ILE A 195 18.52 2.11 -4.90
CA ILE A 195 18.11 1.10 -3.93
C ILE A 195 16.78 1.52 -3.31
N PRO A 196 15.69 0.77 -3.52
CA PRO A 196 14.38 1.12 -2.97
C PRO A 196 14.33 0.92 -1.45
N LEU A 197 13.64 1.82 -0.75
CA LEU A 197 13.35 1.75 0.66
C LEU A 197 11.89 1.31 0.87
N TYR A 198 11.69 0.19 1.58
CA TYR A 198 10.37 -0.32 1.94
C TYR A 198 10.05 0.01 3.38
N VAL A 199 8.90 0.64 3.62
CA VAL A 199 8.51 1.17 4.93
C VAL A 199 7.28 0.44 5.43
N LEU A 200 7.39 -0.14 6.64
CA LEU A 200 6.36 -0.94 7.27
C LEU A 200 6.05 -0.40 8.67
N ASP A 201 4.87 -0.72 9.19
CA ASP A 201 4.47 -0.34 10.53
C ASP A 201 4.90 -1.36 11.60
N ALA A 202 4.46 -1.15 12.85
CA ALA A 202 4.78 -2.02 13.98
C ALA A 202 3.99 -3.35 14.00
N GLY A 203 3.18 -3.61 12.99
CA GLY A 203 2.48 -4.90 12.79
C GLY A 203 3.36 -5.96 12.15
N TYR A 204 4.53 -5.57 11.64
CA TYR A 204 5.50 -6.47 11.03
C TYR A 204 6.69 -6.70 11.97
N ASP A 205 7.17 -7.95 12.03
CA ASP A 205 8.32 -8.31 12.86
C ASP A 205 9.63 -7.96 12.16
N GLU A 206 10.35 -7.00 12.70
CA GLU A 206 11.55 -6.39 12.11
C GLU A 206 12.70 -7.39 11.88
N ALA A 207 13.00 -8.23 12.87
CA ALA A 207 14.13 -9.16 12.77
C ALA A 207 13.81 -10.35 11.82
N PRO A 208 12.64 -11.01 11.89
CA PRO A 208 12.22 -11.98 10.87
C PRO A 208 12.21 -11.42 9.45
N LEU A 209 11.72 -10.19 9.24
CA LEU A 209 11.73 -9.54 7.93
C LEU A 209 13.17 -9.38 7.41
N THR A 210 14.05 -8.84 8.24
CA THR A 210 15.48 -8.65 7.89
C THR A 210 16.15 -9.97 7.57
N TRP A 211 15.83 -11.03 8.32
CA TRP A 211 16.34 -12.38 8.08
C TRP A 211 15.88 -12.94 6.73
N ASP A 212 14.61 -12.80 6.40
CA ASP A 212 14.08 -13.27 5.12
C ASP A 212 14.71 -12.51 3.94
N LEU A 213 15.02 -11.24 4.13
CA LEU A 213 15.65 -10.38 3.12
C LEU A 213 17.19 -10.43 3.12
N ARG A 214 17.87 -11.23 3.98
CA ARG A 214 19.34 -11.23 4.14
C ARG A 214 20.13 -11.41 2.86
N GLY A 215 19.62 -12.15 1.89
CA GLY A 215 20.26 -12.34 0.56
C GLY A 215 19.96 -11.21 -0.45
N HIS A 216 19.27 -10.16 -0.02
CA HIS A 216 18.83 -9.05 -0.87
C HIS A 216 19.14 -7.66 -0.28
N LEU A 217 19.68 -7.60 0.94
CA LEU A 217 19.96 -6.33 1.64
C LEU A 217 21.07 -5.49 0.97
N ASP A 218 21.78 -6.03 -0.01
CA ASP A 218 22.69 -5.31 -0.88
C ASP A 218 21.95 -4.41 -1.90
N ARG A 219 20.69 -4.65 -2.14
CA ARG A 219 19.87 -4.03 -3.19
C ARG A 219 18.48 -3.58 -2.77
N VAL A 220 18.10 -3.73 -1.50
CA VAL A 220 16.90 -3.20 -0.89
C VAL A 220 17.21 -2.63 0.49
N GLN A 221 16.40 -1.67 0.91
CA GLN A 221 16.40 -1.15 2.27
C GLN A 221 15.02 -1.39 2.88
N VAL A 222 14.97 -1.69 4.17
CA VAL A 222 13.72 -1.80 4.92
C VAL A 222 13.74 -0.91 6.15
N LEU A 223 12.60 -0.32 6.44
CA LEU A 223 12.36 0.54 7.58
C LEU A 223 11.09 0.08 8.29
N VAL A 224 11.23 -0.43 9.51
CA VAL A 224 10.11 -0.98 10.29
C VAL A 224 9.95 -0.20 11.59
N ARG A 225 8.73 0.16 11.94
CA ARG A 225 8.47 0.80 13.24
C ARG A 225 8.62 -0.20 14.37
N LEU A 226 9.37 0.22 15.39
CA LEU A 226 9.47 -0.50 16.66
C LEU A 226 8.46 0.02 17.69
N ARG A 227 8.07 -0.85 18.60
CA ARG A 227 7.39 -0.43 19.84
C ARG A 227 8.37 0.29 20.76
N ASN A 228 7.87 1.25 21.52
CA ASN A 228 8.71 2.07 22.40
C ASN A 228 9.31 1.30 23.59
N ASP A 229 8.86 0.09 23.85
CA ASP A 229 9.33 -0.78 24.95
C ASP A 229 10.40 -1.80 24.55
N ARG A 230 10.94 -1.70 23.33
CA ARG A 230 11.97 -2.61 22.84
C ARG A 230 13.27 -2.46 23.60
N VAL A 231 13.89 -3.61 23.84
CA VAL A 231 15.25 -3.76 24.38
C VAL A 231 16.12 -4.42 23.34
N LEU A 232 17.20 -3.76 23.00
CA LEU A 232 18.22 -4.25 22.07
C LEU A 232 19.55 -4.43 22.83
N TYR A 233 20.50 -5.07 22.19
CA TYR A 233 21.80 -5.38 22.76
C TYR A 233 22.90 -4.98 21.79
N ARG A 234 24.03 -4.53 22.33
CA ARG A 234 25.31 -4.44 21.62
C ARG A 234 25.97 -5.80 21.63
N ASP A 235 26.99 -5.98 20.81
CA ASP A 235 27.84 -7.17 20.86
C ASP A 235 28.52 -7.28 22.22
N PRO A 236 28.73 -8.49 22.73
CA PRO A 236 29.49 -8.66 23.96
C PRO A 236 30.95 -8.26 23.76
N PRO A 237 31.63 -7.81 24.82
CA PRO A 237 33.06 -7.54 24.75
C PRO A 237 33.83 -8.80 24.32
N PRO A 238 35.01 -8.65 23.71
CA PRO A 238 35.87 -9.77 23.32
C PRO A 238 36.12 -10.74 24.48
N ARG A 239 36.11 -12.04 24.18
CA ARG A 239 36.35 -13.05 25.19
C ARG A 239 37.76 -12.97 25.73
N VAL A 240 37.89 -12.90 27.05
CA VAL A 240 39.19 -13.00 27.72
C VAL A 240 39.71 -14.43 27.56
N PRO A 241 40.93 -14.65 27.02
CA PRO A 241 41.54 -15.97 26.92
C PRO A 241 41.63 -16.64 28.31
N GLY A 242 41.41 -17.96 28.38
CA GLY A 242 41.47 -18.72 29.61
C GLY A 242 40.21 -18.70 30.49
N ARG A 243 39.24 -17.88 30.25
CA ARG A 243 37.99 -17.84 31.01
C ARG A 243 37.07 -19.02 30.66
N ALA A 244 36.73 -19.82 31.65
CA ALA A 244 35.78 -20.94 31.50
C ALA A 244 34.35 -20.45 31.21
N GLY A 245 33.55 -21.31 30.58
CA GLY A 245 32.13 -21.06 30.27
C GLY A 245 31.82 -20.79 28.81
N ARG A 246 30.50 -20.81 28.48
CA ARG A 246 30.00 -20.57 27.10
C ARG A 246 30.19 -19.09 26.70
N PRO A 247 30.74 -18.81 25.52
CA PRO A 247 30.82 -17.44 25.01
C PRO A 247 29.44 -16.75 25.01
N ARG A 248 29.38 -15.51 25.46
CA ARG A 248 28.16 -14.70 25.38
C ARG A 248 27.88 -14.35 23.93
N ILE A 249 26.61 -14.31 23.56
CA ILE A 249 26.12 -13.87 22.22
C ILE A 249 25.67 -12.43 22.28
N HIS A 250 25.16 -11.98 23.42
CA HIS A 250 24.64 -10.65 23.65
C HIS A 250 25.42 -9.98 24.77
N GLY A 251 25.61 -8.68 24.65
CA GLY A 251 26.12 -7.85 25.72
C GLY A 251 25.22 -7.87 26.96
N SER A 252 25.72 -7.41 28.09
CA SER A 252 24.97 -7.36 29.36
C SER A 252 25.29 -6.07 30.12
N GLY A 253 24.45 -5.70 31.06
CA GLY A 253 24.63 -4.44 31.83
C GLY A 253 24.58 -3.22 30.91
N SER A 254 25.70 -2.50 30.83
CA SER A 254 25.84 -1.29 29.98
C SER A 254 25.68 -1.53 28.47
N ASP A 255 25.74 -2.80 28.04
CA ASP A 255 25.59 -3.15 26.63
C ASP A 255 24.11 -3.29 26.21
N ARG A 256 23.16 -3.15 27.14
CA ARG A 256 21.73 -3.07 26.85
C ARG A 256 21.38 -1.67 26.35
N PHE A 257 20.50 -1.62 25.36
CA PHE A 257 19.89 -0.41 24.83
C PHE A 257 18.37 -0.52 25.05
N GLU A 258 17.82 0.31 25.89
CA GLU A 258 16.38 0.34 26.20
C GLU A 258 15.74 1.59 25.61
N CYS A 259 14.82 1.45 24.67
CA CYS A 259 14.18 2.57 24.00
C CYS A 259 13.52 3.58 24.98
N LYS A 260 13.07 3.12 26.14
CA LYS A 260 12.46 3.96 27.21
C LYS A 260 13.47 4.60 28.17
N ASN A 261 14.73 4.17 28.16
CA ASN A 261 15.70 4.60 29.15
C ASN A 261 16.89 5.32 28.47
N PRO A 262 16.89 6.68 28.41
CA PRO A 262 17.94 7.44 27.77
C PRO A 262 19.36 7.18 28.31
N ALA A 263 19.50 6.80 29.59
CA ALA A 263 20.80 6.51 30.19
C ALA A 263 21.51 5.30 29.53
N THR A 264 20.80 4.46 28.77
CA THR A 264 21.35 3.27 28.13
C THR A 264 21.73 3.51 26.64
N TRP A 265 21.43 4.68 26.07
CA TRP A 265 21.59 4.88 24.62
C TRP A 265 23.06 5.05 24.20
N GLY A 266 23.85 5.75 25.03
CA GLY A 266 25.17 6.20 24.63
C GLY A 266 25.13 7.22 23.48
N PRO A 267 26.28 7.67 23.00
CA PRO A 267 26.32 8.63 21.91
C PRO A 267 25.78 7.98 20.59
N PRO A 268 24.99 8.73 19.81
CA PRO A 268 24.57 8.28 18.50
C PRO A 268 25.74 8.28 17.51
N GLY A 269 25.68 7.40 16.53
CA GLY A 269 26.65 7.35 15.42
C GLY A 269 26.39 8.43 14.37
N GLN A 270 25.12 8.86 14.24
CA GLN A 270 24.70 9.95 13.35
C GLN A 270 23.59 10.76 13.99
N GLU A 271 23.57 12.06 13.69
CA GLU A 271 22.54 12.99 14.10
C GLU A 271 22.14 13.91 12.95
N LEU A 272 20.84 14.25 12.88
CA LEU A 272 20.31 15.24 11.98
C LEU A 272 19.29 16.09 12.74
N ALA A 273 19.39 17.41 12.61
CA ALA A 273 18.38 18.35 13.08
C ALA A 273 17.98 19.26 11.92
N VAL A 274 16.68 19.38 11.69
CA VAL A 274 16.13 20.17 10.57
C VAL A 274 14.79 20.80 10.98
N ASP A 275 14.53 22.02 10.52
CA ASP A 275 13.24 22.66 10.68
C ASP A 275 12.37 22.39 9.46
N ASP A 276 11.17 21.86 9.69
CA ASP A 276 10.19 21.50 8.67
C ASP A 276 8.90 22.30 8.89
N GLU A 277 8.35 22.87 7.80
CA GLU A 277 7.12 23.69 7.88
C GLU A 277 5.92 22.92 8.46
N LYS A 278 5.86 21.62 8.28
CA LYS A 278 4.74 20.76 8.65
C LYS A 278 4.91 20.13 10.04
N TYR A 279 6.15 19.75 10.37
CA TYR A 279 6.47 18.98 11.58
C TYR A 279 7.23 19.78 12.65
N GLY A 280 7.61 21.03 12.36
CA GLY A 280 8.41 21.87 13.25
C GLY A 280 9.85 21.39 13.30
N HIS A 281 10.48 21.49 14.47
CA HIS A 281 11.83 20.95 14.65
C HIS A 281 11.83 19.44 14.65
N VAL A 282 12.60 18.84 13.73
CA VAL A 282 12.77 17.39 13.57
C VAL A 282 14.18 17.03 14.03
N SER A 283 14.30 16.14 14.99
CA SER A 283 15.58 15.58 15.44
C SER A 283 15.59 14.08 15.16
N VAL A 284 16.64 13.62 14.48
CA VAL A 284 16.85 12.22 14.09
C VAL A 284 18.21 11.78 14.59
N MET A 285 18.25 10.67 15.30
CA MET A 285 19.48 10.06 15.81
C MET A 285 19.55 8.60 15.42
N SER A 286 20.75 8.07 15.14
CA SER A 286 20.90 6.64 14.85
C SER A 286 22.05 5.99 15.61
N TRP A 287 21.87 4.70 15.92
CA TRP A 287 22.85 3.81 16.56
C TRP A 287 22.94 2.55 15.72
N ASP A 288 24.16 2.12 15.42
CA ASP A 288 24.42 0.92 14.62
C ASP A 288 24.72 -0.32 15.47
N GLY A 289 24.76 -1.48 14.84
CA GLY A 289 25.17 -2.75 15.45
C GLY A 289 24.24 -3.30 16.50
N LEU A 290 23.09 -2.69 16.74
CA LEU A 290 22.12 -3.14 17.74
C LEU A 290 21.34 -4.35 17.23
N HIS A 291 21.05 -5.31 18.14
CA HIS A 291 20.30 -6.51 17.80
C HIS A 291 19.37 -6.96 18.95
N PRO A 292 18.21 -7.58 18.66
CA PRO A 292 17.35 -8.17 19.67
C PRO A 292 17.88 -9.51 20.15
N LYS A 293 17.46 -9.92 21.34
CA LYS A 293 17.65 -11.29 21.80
C LYS A 293 16.54 -12.17 21.22
N LEU A 294 16.90 -12.95 20.21
CA LEU A 294 15.98 -13.89 19.56
C LEU A 294 15.97 -15.25 20.27
N PHE A 295 14.89 -16.00 20.07
CA PHE A 295 14.70 -17.33 20.64
C PHE A 295 14.48 -18.35 19.52
N CYS A 296 14.84 -19.63 19.77
CA CYS A 296 14.60 -20.76 18.85
C CYS A 296 13.11 -21.16 18.85
N ARG A 297 12.25 -20.24 18.39
CA ARG A 297 10.79 -20.43 18.26
C ARG A 297 10.27 -19.72 17.02
N GLY A 298 9.05 -20.04 16.58
CA GLY A 298 8.47 -19.46 15.38
C GLY A 298 9.39 -19.63 14.18
N ARG A 299 9.77 -18.54 13.53
CA ARG A 299 10.68 -18.52 12.35
C ARG A 299 12.03 -19.20 12.61
N PHE A 300 12.50 -19.20 13.85
CA PHE A 300 13.81 -19.72 14.24
C PHE A 300 13.75 -21.04 15.00
N ALA A 301 12.60 -21.75 15.00
CA ALA A 301 12.41 -23.00 15.76
C ALA A 301 13.37 -24.12 15.33
N GLY A 302 13.80 -24.16 14.07
CA GLY A 302 14.75 -25.16 13.55
C GLY A 302 16.23 -24.86 13.82
N PHE A 303 16.54 -23.74 14.49
CA PHE A 303 17.92 -23.36 14.75
C PHE A 303 18.39 -23.87 16.12
N SER A 304 19.59 -24.45 16.19
CA SER A 304 20.25 -24.79 17.45
C SER A 304 20.65 -23.55 18.28
N LYS A 305 20.89 -22.42 17.56
CA LYS A 305 21.13 -21.09 18.11
C LYS A 305 20.45 -20.09 17.20
N PRO A 306 19.66 -19.13 17.74
CA PRO A 306 19.06 -18.11 16.90
C PRO A 306 20.16 -17.21 16.29
N PRO A 307 19.93 -16.70 15.06
CA PRO A 307 20.88 -15.78 14.42
C PRO A 307 20.94 -14.45 15.18
N VAL A 308 22.07 -13.77 15.09
CA VAL A 308 22.19 -12.36 15.51
C VAL A 308 21.89 -11.47 14.30
N ILE A 309 20.78 -10.74 14.37
CA ILE A 309 20.31 -9.88 13.29
C ILE A 309 20.50 -8.43 13.74
N ARG A 310 21.47 -7.76 13.12
CA ARG A 310 21.83 -6.37 13.46
C ARG A 310 21.04 -5.38 12.63
N CYS A 311 20.85 -4.19 13.20
CA CYS A 311 20.20 -3.05 12.55
C CYS A 311 20.92 -1.74 12.86
N HIS A 312 20.54 -0.70 12.12
CA HIS A 312 20.61 0.67 12.59
C HIS A 312 19.29 1.02 13.26
N LEU A 313 19.36 1.38 14.53
CA LEU A 313 18.19 1.85 15.27
C LEU A 313 18.11 3.37 15.09
N VAL A 314 16.98 3.86 14.60
CA VAL A 314 16.76 5.28 14.35
C VAL A 314 15.68 5.81 15.27
N ARG A 315 15.92 6.94 15.93
CA ARG A 315 14.97 7.67 16.75
C ARG A 315 14.60 8.96 16.05
N VAL A 316 13.30 9.19 15.85
CA VAL A 316 12.78 10.43 15.27
C VAL A 316 11.89 11.14 16.28
N THR A 317 12.13 12.42 16.51
CA THR A 317 11.25 13.29 17.28
C THR A 317 10.87 14.51 16.45
N VAL A 318 9.63 14.96 16.60
CA VAL A 318 9.11 16.17 15.96
C VAL A 318 8.46 17.04 17.03
N THR A 319 8.41 18.34 16.84
CA THR A 319 7.79 19.26 17.81
C THR A 319 6.33 19.57 17.50
N ARG A 320 5.85 19.23 16.31
CA ARG A 320 4.50 19.53 15.85
C ARG A 320 3.96 18.41 14.97
N LEU A 321 2.66 18.18 15.01
CA LEU A 321 1.94 17.36 14.04
C LEU A 321 1.07 18.25 13.13
N PRO A 322 0.89 17.89 11.85
CA PRO A 322 0.13 18.69 10.88
C PRO A 322 -1.33 18.93 11.26
N ASN A 323 -1.91 18.06 12.09
CA ASN A 323 -3.30 18.14 12.55
C ASN A 323 -3.47 18.86 13.89
N GLY A 324 -2.40 19.48 14.43
CA GLY A 324 -2.39 20.19 15.71
C GLY A 324 -2.56 19.32 16.95
N ARG A 325 -2.57 17.98 16.81
CA ARG A 325 -2.63 17.07 17.96
C ARG A 325 -1.30 17.07 18.72
N ALA A 326 -1.36 16.68 20.01
CA ALA A 326 -0.16 16.45 20.80
C ALA A 326 0.78 15.47 20.09
N VAL A 327 2.08 15.79 20.11
CA VAL A 327 3.10 14.91 19.54
C VAL A 327 3.18 13.66 20.42
N PRO A 328 2.95 12.45 19.87
CA PRO A 328 3.21 11.24 20.61
C PRO A 328 4.70 11.15 20.91
N GLY A 329 5.09 10.29 21.82
CA GLY A 329 6.50 10.05 22.14
C GLY A 329 7.35 9.73 20.90
N PRO A 330 8.67 9.57 21.06
CA PRO A 330 9.60 9.37 19.95
C PRO A 330 9.20 8.16 19.10
N LEU A 331 9.43 8.27 17.79
CA LEU A 331 9.34 7.13 16.88
C LEU A 331 10.66 6.37 16.91
N TRP A 332 10.60 5.07 17.13
CA TRP A 332 11.72 4.17 17.01
C TRP A 332 11.59 3.35 15.75
N LEU A 333 12.62 3.35 14.93
CA LEU A 333 12.62 2.72 13.62
C LEU A 333 13.83 1.77 13.52
N TRP A 334 13.56 0.59 13.02
CA TRP A 334 14.56 -0.39 12.63
C TRP A 334 14.87 -0.19 11.16
N TRP A 335 16.13 0.09 10.83
CA TRP A 335 16.59 0.15 9.46
C TRP A 335 17.58 -0.98 9.18
N ALA A 336 17.42 -1.64 8.02
CA ALA A 336 18.38 -2.59 7.47
C ALA A 336 18.51 -2.37 5.96
N GLY A 337 19.75 -2.38 5.48
CA GLY A 337 20.10 -2.14 4.08
C GLY A 337 21.60 -1.99 3.93
N PRO A 338 22.09 -1.65 2.73
CA PRO A 338 23.52 -1.50 2.50
C PRO A 338 24.02 -0.15 2.99
N GLY A 339 25.21 -0.14 3.58
CA GLY A 339 25.89 1.08 4.03
C GLY A 339 25.28 1.72 5.27
N ILE A 340 25.21 3.04 5.23
CA ILE A 340 24.76 3.88 6.35
C ILE A 340 23.41 4.51 5.97
N PRO A 341 22.43 4.57 6.90
CA PRO A 341 21.12 5.14 6.61
C PRO A 341 21.19 6.65 6.31
N ASP A 342 20.48 7.07 5.28
CA ASP A 342 20.20 8.49 5.03
C ASP A 342 19.10 8.96 5.98
N LEU A 343 19.47 9.71 7.01
CA LEU A 343 18.55 10.14 8.06
C LEU A 343 17.45 11.07 7.53
N ASP A 344 17.72 11.92 6.53
CA ASP A 344 16.70 12.80 5.94
C ASP A 344 15.67 11.99 5.16
N LEU A 345 16.11 11.02 4.37
CA LEU A 345 15.22 10.11 3.68
C LEU A 345 14.35 9.31 4.66
N ILE A 346 14.94 8.78 5.75
CA ILE A 346 14.26 7.88 6.68
C ILE A 346 13.09 8.55 7.40
N TRP A 347 13.30 9.74 7.98
CA TRP A 347 12.22 10.38 8.72
C TRP A 347 11.08 10.82 7.78
N ARG A 348 11.41 11.34 6.58
CA ARG A 348 10.42 11.68 5.56
C ARG A 348 9.65 10.44 5.10
N ALA A 349 10.36 9.37 4.78
CA ALA A 349 9.77 8.11 4.34
C ALA A 349 8.78 7.56 5.35
N TYR A 350 9.14 7.56 6.64
CA TYR A 350 8.25 7.04 7.66
C TYR A 350 7.01 7.92 7.86
N LEU A 351 7.16 9.23 7.87
CA LEU A 351 6.01 10.14 8.03
C LEU A 351 5.08 10.11 6.81
N HIS A 352 5.61 9.89 5.61
CA HIS A 352 4.82 9.72 4.39
C HIS A 352 4.24 8.31 4.20
N ARG A 353 4.64 7.31 5.01
CA ARG A 353 3.98 5.99 5.02
C ARG A 353 2.47 6.10 5.21
N PHE A 354 2.02 7.04 6.02
CA PHE A 354 0.59 7.28 6.26
C PHE A 354 -0.22 7.62 5.00
N ASP A 355 0.41 8.00 3.90
CA ASP A 355 -0.29 8.28 2.65
C ASP A 355 -0.96 7.03 2.06
N ILE A 356 -0.47 5.81 2.38
CA ILE A 356 -1.15 4.56 2.00
C ILE A 356 -2.49 4.40 2.74
N GLU A 357 -2.60 4.85 4.00
CA GLU A 357 -3.85 4.83 4.76
C GLU A 357 -4.89 5.79 4.15
N HIS A 358 -4.43 6.95 3.64
CA HIS A 358 -5.29 7.85 2.86
C HIS A 358 -5.76 7.21 1.56
N THR A 359 -4.91 6.41 0.93
CA THR A 359 -5.26 5.66 -0.27
C THR A 359 -6.31 4.59 0.03
N TYR A 360 -6.17 3.82 1.10
CA TYR A 360 -7.21 2.89 1.55
C TYR A 360 -8.53 3.61 1.86
N ARG A 361 -8.47 4.74 2.55
CA ARG A 361 -9.66 5.54 2.84
C ARG A 361 -10.34 6.00 1.55
N PHE A 362 -9.60 6.49 0.58
CA PHE A 362 -10.12 6.87 -0.72
C PHE A 362 -10.71 5.66 -1.47
N ALA A 363 -10.02 4.53 -1.49
CA ALA A 363 -10.51 3.29 -2.10
C ALA A 363 -11.84 2.82 -1.47
N LYS A 364 -11.95 2.84 -0.14
CA LYS A 364 -13.16 2.42 0.59
C LYS A 364 -14.32 3.40 0.41
N HIS A 365 -14.08 4.69 0.65
CA HIS A 365 -15.15 5.68 0.71
C HIS A 365 -15.54 6.25 -0.65
N ALA A 366 -14.59 6.44 -1.56
CA ALA A 366 -14.86 7.02 -2.86
C ALA A 366 -15.04 5.99 -3.97
N LEU A 367 -14.22 4.93 -3.99
CA LEU A 367 -14.26 3.90 -5.04
C LEU A 367 -15.07 2.66 -4.64
N GLY A 368 -15.57 2.59 -3.40
CA GLY A 368 -16.40 1.49 -2.93
C GLY A 368 -15.68 0.15 -2.81
N TRP A 369 -14.36 0.15 -2.56
CA TRP A 369 -13.56 -1.06 -2.49
C TRP A 369 -14.17 -2.10 -1.53
N ASP A 370 -14.55 -1.72 -0.33
CA ASP A 370 -15.12 -2.60 0.70
C ASP A 370 -16.66 -2.75 0.63
N LYS A 371 -17.34 -2.07 -0.33
CA LYS A 371 -18.79 -2.09 -0.49
C LYS A 371 -19.29 -3.21 -1.41
N ALA A 372 -18.42 -3.75 -2.26
CA ALA A 372 -18.80 -4.83 -3.15
C ALA A 372 -19.07 -6.12 -2.36
N ALA A 373 -20.32 -6.60 -2.39
CA ALA A 373 -20.75 -7.76 -1.63
C ALA A 373 -20.30 -9.10 -2.29
N LEU A 374 -19.00 -9.27 -2.49
CA LEU A 374 -18.41 -10.44 -3.15
C LEU A 374 -18.35 -11.64 -2.21
N ARG A 375 -18.52 -12.84 -2.77
CA ARG A 375 -18.64 -14.09 -2.01
C ARG A 375 -17.29 -14.78 -1.83
N HIS A 376 -16.40 -14.72 -2.81
CA HIS A 376 -15.15 -15.46 -2.81
C HIS A 376 -13.94 -14.52 -2.77
N PRO A 377 -12.87 -14.87 -2.04
CA PRO A 377 -11.68 -14.02 -1.94
C PRO A 377 -11.00 -13.74 -3.28
N GLY A 378 -11.05 -14.69 -4.23
CA GLY A 378 -10.53 -14.46 -5.58
C GLY A 378 -11.31 -13.41 -6.38
N GLN A 379 -12.63 -13.24 -6.10
CA GLN A 379 -13.40 -12.13 -6.67
C GLN A 379 -12.94 -10.80 -6.08
N VAL A 380 -12.66 -10.77 -4.77
CA VAL A 380 -12.16 -9.57 -4.10
C VAL A 380 -10.76 -9.23 -4.56
N GLY A 381 -9.88 -10.23 -4.82
CA GLY A 381 -8.56 -10.00 -5.39
C GLY A 381 -8.66 -9.32 -6.76
N ARG A 382 -9.51 -9.83 -7.67
CA ARG A 382 -9.76 -9.15 -8.96
C ARG A 382 -10.32 -7.75 -8.77
N TRP A 383 -11.28 -7.57 -7.88
CA TRP A 383 -11.85 -6.26 -7.56
C TRP A 383 -10.78 -5.30 -7.04
N THR A 384 -9.89 -5.75 -6.17
CA THR A 384 -8.78 -4.97 -5.65
C THR A 384 -7.85 -4.50 -6.77
N TRP A 385 -7.52 -5.37 -7.73
CA TRP A 385 -6.75 -4.97 -8.91
C TRP A 385 -7.44 -3.90 -9.75
N LEU A 386 -8.75 -3.99 -9.97
CA LEU A 386 -9.50 -2.95 -10.70
C LEU A 386 -9.46 -1.61 -9.97
N ILE A 387 -9.54 -1.61 -8.64
CA ILE A 387 -9.43 -0.39 -7.83
C ILE A 387 -8.02 0.21 -7.91
N ILE A 388 -6.97 -0.60 -7.87
CA ILE A 388 -5.58 -0.15 -8.04
C ILE A 388 -5.40 0.48 -9.43
N CYS A 389 -5.93 -0.14 -10.47
CA CYS A 389 -5.92 0.40 -11.83
C CYS A 389 -6.71 1.71 -11.95
N ALA A 390 -7.83 1.83 -11.23
CA ALA A 390 -8.59 3.08 -11.16
C ALA A 390 -7.77 4.21 -10.52
N ILE A 391 -7.11 3.95 -9.39
CA ILE A 391 -6.24 4.92 -8.72
C ILE A 391 -5.09 5.36 -9.64
N THR A 392 -4.49 4.42 -10.36
CA THR A 392 -3.40 4.72 -11.31
C THR A 392 -3.89 5.60 -12.45
N GLN A 393 -5.08 5.35 -13.02
CA GLN A 393 -5.67 6.21 -14.04
C GLN A 393 -5.94 7.62 -13.51
N LEU A 394 -6.46 7.77 -12.29
CA LEU A 394 -6.65 9.09 -11.67
C LEU A 394 -5.32 9.84 -11.51
N ARG A 395 -4.27 9.15 -11.13
CA ARG A 395 -2.93 9.75 -10.99
C ARG A 395 -2.41 10.24 -12.34
N LEU A 396 -2.57 9.46 -13.40
CA LEU A 396 -2.17 9.84 -14.76
C LEU A 396 -3.03 10.98 -15.33
N ALA A 397 -4.31 11.02 -14.98
CA ALA A 397 -5.24 12.07 -15.38
C ALA A 397 -5.03 13.40 -14.63
N ARG A 398 -4.36 13.40 -13.48
CA ARG A 398 -4.20 14.56 -12.60
C ARG A 398 -3.67 15.83 -13.30
N PRO A 399 -2.69 15.77 -14.22
CA PRO A 399 -2.16 16.96 -14.88
C PRO A 399 -3.18 17.69 -15.76
N VAL A 400 -4.17 16.97 -16.32
CA VAL A 400 -5.15 17.47 -17.30
C VAL A 400 -6.58 17.58 -16.76
N ALA A 401 -6.77 17.19 -15.49
CA ALA A 401 -8.08 17.25 -14.88
C ALA A 401 -8.48 18.68 -14.53
N GLU A 402 -9.72 19.03 -14.86
CA GLU A 402 -10.36 20.28 -14.48
C GLU A 402 -10.90 20.23 -13.06
N ASP A 403 -10.88 21.39 -12.36
CA ASP A 403 -11.33 21.47 -10.97
C ASP A 403 -12.85 21.72 -10.89
N HIS A 404 -13.66 20.67 -11.02
CA HIS A 404 -15.10 20.68 -10.78
C HIS A 404 -15.39 20.77 -9.27
N ARG A 405 -15.02 21.92 -8.67
CA ARG A 405 -15.14 22.15 -7.25
C ARG A 405 -16.58 22.34 -6.78
N GLN A 406 -16.87 21.91 -5.60
CA GLN A 406 -18.09 22.24 -4.88
C GLN A 406 -18.02 23.71 -4.38
N ARG A 407 -19.19 24.32 -4.09
CA ARG A 407 -19.27 25.75 -3.69
C ARG A 407 -18.42 26.09 -2.46
N TRP A 408 -18.26 25.16 -1.55
CA TRP A 408 -17.48 25.32 -0.30
C TRP A 408 -16.00 24.95 -0.43
N GLU A 409 -15.57 24.41 -1.56
CA GLU A 409 -14.18 24.01 -1.76
C GLU A 409 -13.34 25.17 -2.29
N ARG A 410 -12.11 25.31 -1.79
CA ARG A 410 -11.14 26.27 -2.32
C ARG A 410 -10.66 25.84 -3.70
N ARG A 411 -10.49 26.80 -4.61
CA ARG A 411 -9.89 26.55 -5.92
C ARG A 411 -8.47 25.98 -5.78
N ARG A 412 -8.14 25.00 -6.59
CA ARG A 412 -6.80 24.43 -6.67
C ARG A 412 -6.20 24.68 -8.05
N LYS A 413 -4.87 24.81 -8.12
CA LYS A 413 -4.15 24.93 -9.40
C LYS A 413 -4.24 23.62 -10.18
N PRO A 414 -4.19 23.66 -11.52
CA PRO A 414 -4.01 22.44 -12.34
C PRO A 414 -2.84 21.59 -11.83
N GLY A 415 -2.97 20.29 -11.91
CA GLY A 415 -1.97 19.35 -11.39
C GLY A 415 -1.82 19.27 -9.85
N LYS A 416 -2.61 20.05 -9.06
CA LYS A 416 -2.62 20.01 -7.59
C LYS A 416 -3.94 19.47 -7.02
N LEU A 417 -4.76 18.83 -7.85
CA LEU A 417 -6.03 18.24 -7.43
C LEU A 417 -5.82 16.97 -6.59
N SER A 418 -6.71 16.73 -5.65
CA SER A 418 -6.78 15.46 -4.91
C SER A 418 -7.41 14.35 -5.76
N PRO A 419 -7.24 13.07 -5.41
CA PRO A 419 -7.85 11.96 -6.14
C PRO A 419 -9.36 12.12 -6.36
N GLY A 420 -10.09 12.54 -5.33
CA GLY A 420 -11.54 12.77 -5.42
C GLY A 420 -11.93 13.91 -6.37
N ARG A 421 -11.09 14.95 -6.50
CA ARG A 421 -11.35 16.03 -7.45
C ARG A 421 -11.06 15.62 -8.89
N VAL A 422 -9.97 14.89 -9.13
CA VAL A 422 -9.66 14.33 -10.45
C VAL A 422 -10.77 13.38 -10.90
N ARG A 423 -11.31 12.57 -9.97
CA ARG A 423 -12.42 11.66 -10.27
C ARG A 423 -13.66 12.36 -10.78
N ARG A 424 -13.99 13.57 -10.30
CA ARG A 424 -15.17 14.32 -10.77
C ARG A 424 -15.08 14.71 -12.25
N ASP A 425 -13.88 14.83 -12.78
CA ASP A 425 -13.63 15.14 -14.20
C ASP A 425 -13.35 13.89 -15.04
N PHE A 426 -13.25 12.71 -14.40
CA PHE A 426 -12.75 11.53 -15.09
C PHE A 426 -13.65 11.06 -16.23
N GLY A 427 -14.96 11.26 -16.14
CA GLY A 427 -15.90 10.92 -17.22
C GLY A 427 -15.56 11.62 -18.53
N ARG A 428 -15.26 12.94 -18.48
CA ARG A 428 -14.78 13.72 -19.63
C ARG A 428 -13.43 13.19 -20.13
N LEU A 429 -12.49 12.95 -19.23
CA LEU A 429 -11.15 12.49 -19.59
C LEU A 429 -11.16 11.08 -20.19
N ALA A 430 -12.02 10.20 -19.69
CA ALA A 430 -12.20 8.86 -20.26
C ALA A 430 -12.77 8.91 -21.68
N ALA A 431 -13.73 9.82 -21.93
CA ALA A 431 -14.28 10.02 -23.27
C ALA A 431 -13.20 10.51 -24.26
N LEU A 432 -12.35 11.45 -23.84
CA LEU A 432 -11.23 11.96 -24.65
C LEU A 432 -10.13 10.91 -24.87
N ALA A 433 -9.80 10.12 -23.85
CA ALA A 433 -8.78 9.07 -23.95
C ALA A 433 -9.26 7.84 -24.75
N GLY A 434 -10.57 7.68 -24.91
CA GLY A 434 -11.19 6.54 -25.55
C GLY A 434 -11.19 5.27 -24.70
N THR A 435 -11.92 4.25 -25.16
CA THR A 435 -11.98 2.92 -24.53
C THR A 435 -11.50 1.83 -25.48
N PRO A 436 -10.60 0.94 -25.03
CA PRO A 436 -10.22 -0.24 -25.81
C PRO A 436 -11.29 -1.35 -25.77
N ALA A 437 -12.28 -1.25 -24.87
CA ALA A 437 -13.33 -2.26 -24.73
C ALA A 437 -14.30 -2.23 -25.93
N SER A 438 -14.56 -3.39 -26.50
CA SER A 438 -15.50 -3.57 -27.59
C SER A 438 -16.95 -3.32 -27.14
N PRO A 439 -17.82 -2.80 -28.01
CA PRO A 439 -19.23 -2.65 -27.69
C PRO A 439 -19.88 -4.00 -27.37
N PRO A 440 -20.92 -4.06 -26.55
CA PRO A 440 -21.61 -5.29 -26.24
C PRO A 440 -22.28 -5.85 -27.50
N LYS A 441 -22.15 -7.17 -27.71
CA LYS A 441 -22.89 -7.85 -28.78
C LYS A 441 -24.37 -7.88 -28.41
N PRO A 442 -25.27 -7.72 -29.39
CA PRO A 442 -26.70 -7.92 -29.16
C PRO A 442 -26.93 -9.32 -28.56
N SER A 443 -27.65 -9.39 -27.46
CA SER A 443 -28.00 -10.66 -26.82
C SER A 443 -29.50 -10.76 -26.65
N LYS A 444 -30.07 -11.95 -26.89
CA LYS A 444 -31.45 -12.24 -26.53
C LYS A 444 -31.53 -12.48 -25.03
N ALA A 445 -32.68 -12.19 -24.44
CA ALA A 445 -32.95 -12.56 -23.05
C ALA A 445 -32.76 -14.09 -22.89
N GLY A 446 -31.99 -14.48 -21.87
CA GLY A 446 -31.83 -15.91 -21.57
C GLY A 446 -33.17 -16.55 -21.16
N PRO A 447 -33.30 -17.88 -21.26
CA PRO A 447 -34.55 -18.59 -20.98
C PRO A 447 -35.01 -18.48 -19.51
N GLY A 448 -34.24 -17.81 -18.69
CA GLY A 448 -34.50 -17.71 -17.25
C GLY A 448 -34.28 -19.05 -16.54
N ARG A 449 -34.69 -19.09 -15.29
CA ARG A 449 -34.60 -20.30 -14.48
C ARG A 449 -35.77 -21.25 -14.83
N PRO A 450 -35.49 -22.52 -15.13
CA PRO A 450 -36.58 -23.49 -15.37
C PRO A 450 -37.57 -23.56 -14.18
N LYS A 451 -38.83 -23.60 -14.48
CA LYS A 451 -39.91 -23.68 -13.48
C LYS A 451 -39.72 -24.91 -12.57
N GLY A 452 -39.80 -24.72 -11.25
CA GLY A 452 -39.65 -25.81 -10.27
C GLY A 452 -38.21 -26.15 -9.88
N ARG A 453 -37.18 -25.59 -10.52
CA ARG A 453 -35.78 -25.84 -10.14
C ARG A 453 -35.40 -25.02 -8.89
N THR A 454 -35.14 -25.70 -7.77
CA THR A 454 -34.57 -25.10 -6.58
C THR A 454 -33.04 -25.03 -6.64
N SER A 455 -32.41 -24.00 -6.07
CA SER A 455 -30.96 -23.98 -5.96
C SER A 455 -30.53 -24.77 -4.72
N THR A 456 -29.48 -25.55 -4.84
CA THR A 456 -28.83 -26.14 -3.67
C THR A 456 -28.36 -25.02 -2.75
N PRO A 457 -28.67 -25.08 -1.43
CA PRO A 457 -28.17 -24.10 -0.47
C PRO A 457 -26.63 -24.05 -0.52
N ALA A 458 -26.10 -22.86 -0.44
CA ALA A 458 -24.66 -22.70 -0.43
C ALA A 458 -24.05 -23.19 0.89
N ALA A 459 -22.90 -23.86 0.84
CA ALA A 459 -22.19 -24.29 2.03
C ALA A 459 -21.84 -23.10 2.94
N ARG A 460 -21.99 -23.28 4.25
CA ARG A 460 -21.57 -22.31 5.26
C ARG A 460 -20.13 -22.60 5.67
N HIS A 461 -19.38 -21.54 5.89
CA HIS A 461 -17.97 -21.57 6.27
C HIS A 461 -17.78 -20.80 7.58
N PRO A 462 -17.23 -21.42 8.62
CA PRO A 462 -16.90 -20.73 9.86
C PRO A 462 -15.81 -19.68 9.63
N VAL A 463 -15.77 -18.68 10.52
CA VAL A 463 -14.64 -17.73 10.55
C VAL A 463 -13.42 -18.44 11.13
N ILE A 464 -12.30 -18.37 10.44
CA ILE A 464 -11.05 -18.99 10.87
C ILE A 464 -10.47 -18.15 12.01
N LYS A 465 -10.14 -18.81 13.11
CA LYS A 465 -9.41 -18.19 14.22
C LYS A 465 -7.92 -18.28 13.90
N LYS A 466 -7.18 -17.18 14.03
CA LYS A 466 -5.71 -17.26 13.99
C LYS A 466 -5.25 -18.17 15.12
N ALA A 467 -4.35 -19.10 14.82
CA ALA A 467 -3.65 -19.83 15.86
C ALA A 467 -2.89 -18.83 16.74
N ALA A 468 -3.03 -18.98 18.06
CA ALA A 468 -2.39 -18.12 19.05
C ALA A 468 -0.86 -18.28 19.04
#